data_0c74cc753412ccb58ca0924560daa802
#
_entry.id   0c74cc753412ccb58ca0924560daa802
#
_cell.length_a   1.000
_cell.length_b   1.000
_cell.length_c   1.000
_cell.angle_alpha   90.00
_cell.angle_beta   90.00
_cell.angle_gamma   90.00
#
_symmetry.space_group_name_H-M   'P 1'
#
loop_
_entity.id
_entity.type
_entity.pdbx_description
1 polymer ?
#
loop_
_entity_poly.entity_id
_entity_poly.type
_entity_poly.pdbx_seq_one_letter_code
_entity_poly.pdbx_strand_id
1 'polypeptide(L)'
;MNRNPLKSGFAAYLLALSSMLSGAATACTIGEEALVQFPFNKTTFSNADRVTIANSAIEAKKWPDVKIKAIVIAGAYIHEKDIEKLKDARAENTISYLRKLGISAENIFVDKKTFTDEMVEKRPDGTVSIHQVIVEFTPICKGSCAWMCNDPRVTPRSKAIN
;
A
#
# COMPACT_ATOMS: atom_id res chain seq x y z
N MET A 1 44.44 13.55 55.98
CA MET A 1 44.06 13.00 54.70
C MET A 1 42.63 12.50 54.83
N ASN A 2 41.68 13.31 54.41
CA ASN A 2 40.22 13.05 54.58
C ASN A 2 39.62 12.88 53.19
N ARG A 3 39.31 11.65 52.80
CA ARG A 3 38.64 11.32 51.54
C ARG A 3 37.12 11.22 51.79
N ASN A 4 36.36 12.16 51.30
CA ASN A 4 34.89 12.12 51.30
C ASN A 4 34.34 11.12 50.27
N PRO A 5 33.60 10.07 50.64
CA PRO A 5 32.93 9.16 49.71
C PRO A 5 31.46 9.48 49.54
N LEU A 6 31.09 10.67 49.01
CA LEU A 6 29.66 11.01 48.87
C LEU A 6 29.28 11.56 47.49
N LYS A 7 30.04 11.29 46.44
CA LYS A 7 29.70 11.77 45.09
C LYS A 7 29.41 10.67 44.04
N SER A 8 29.42 9.38 44.41
CA SER A 8 29.26 8.28 43.46
C SER A 8 27.82 7.72 43.30
N GLY A 9 26.90 8.10 44.16
CA GLY A 9 25.53 7.52 44.16
C GLY A 9 24.51 8.22 43.24
N PHE A 10 24.73 9.48 42.91
CA PHE A 10 23.71 10.25 42.14
C PHE A 10 23.76 10.04 40.63
N ALA A 11 24.92 9.70 40.08
CA ALA A 11 25.08 9.48 38.64
C ALA A 11 24.49 8.14 38.17
N ALA A 12 24.42 7.13 39.02
CA ALA A 12 23.88 5.82 38.69
C ALA A 12 22.33 5.82 38.64
N TYR A 13 21.68 6.70 39.40
CA TYR A 13 20.20 6.76 39.42
C TYR A 13 19.61 7.46 38.19
N LEU A 14 20.33 8.39 37.58
CA LEU A 14 19.83 9.11 36.37
C LEU A 14 19.92 8.23 35.09
N LEU A 15 20.81 7.24 35.04
CA LEU A 15 20.94 6.31 33.93
C LEU A 15 19.88 5.21 33.94
N ALA A 16 19.30 4.87 35.10
CA ALA A 16 18.26 3.85 35.22
C ALA A 16 16.85 4.33 34.87
N LEU A 17 16.60 5.66 34.87
CA LEU A 17 15.28 6.23 34.56
C LEU A 17 15.06 6.45 33.05
N SER A 18 16.11 6.44 32.23
CA SER A 18 16.00 6.66 30.77
C SER A 18 15.62 5.39 29.97
N SER A 19 15.60 4.22 30.57
CA SER A 19 15.31 2.96 29.89
C SER A 19 13.83 2.54 29.89
N MET A 20 12.92 3.29 30.51
CA MET A 20 11.51 2.90 30.64
C MET A 20 10.56 3.56 29.63
N LEU A 21 11.04 4.36 28.67
CA LEU A 21 10.19 4.98 27.65
C LEU A 21 10.31 4.31 26.27
N SER A 22 10.66 3.05 26.21
CA SER A 22 10.49 2.25 24.97
C SER A 22 9.03 1.89 24.85
N GLY A 23 8.18 2.87 24.51
CA GLY A 23 6.82 2.59 24.07
C GLY A 23 6.91 1.63 22.88
N ALA A 24 6.34 0.43 22.99
CA ALA A 24 6.23 -0.50 21.88
C ALA A 24 5.52 0.20 20.72
N ALA A 25 6.26 0.63 19.71
CA ALA A 25 5.68 1.18 18.49
C ALA A 25 5.02 0.02 17.73
N THR A 26 3.72 -0.16 17.90
CA THR A 26 2.94 -1.06 17.06
C THR A 26 2.91 -0.50 15.64
N ALA A 27 3.64 -1.14 14.73
CA ALA A 27 3.58 -0.83 13.31
C ALA A 27 2.57 -1.77 12.64
N CYS A 28 1.67 -1.21 11.86
CA CYS A 28 0.80 -1.98 10.99
C CYS A 28 0.68 -1.30 9.63
N THR A 29 0.33 -2.07 8.60
CA THR A 29 0.02 -1.55 7.28
C THR A 29 -1.48 -1.64 7.05
N ILE A 30 -2.12 -0.50 6.80
CA ILE A 30 -3.51 -0.43 6.36
C ILE A 30 -3.51 -0.15 4.87
N GLY A 31 -4.09 -1.04 4.10
CA GLY A 31 -4.18 -0.90 2.65
C GLY A 31 -4.86 -2.10 2.01
N GLU A 32 -5.50 -1.85 0.87
CA GLU A 32 -6.06 -2.87 0.00
C GLU A 32 -5.37 -2.79 -1.35
N GLU A 33 -5.29 -3.91 -2.05
CA GLU A 33 -4.61 -3.99 -3.33
C GLU A 33 -5.42 -4.83 -4.33
N ALA A 34 -5.44 -4.38 -5.56
CA ALA A 34 -5.97 -5.15 -6.67
C ALA A 34 -4.89 -5.31 -7.75
N LEU A 35 -4.59 -6.55 -8.08
CA LEU A 35 -3.63 -6.92 -9.12
C LEU A 35 -4.39 -7.35 -10.37
N VAL A 36 -4.10 -6.72 -11.50
CA VAL A 36 -4.79 -6.95 -12.77
C VAL A 36 -3.80 -7.34 -13.86
N GLN A 37 -4.10 -8.45 -14.51
CA GLN A 37 -3.31 -8.96 -15.63
C GLN A 37 -4.11 -8.83 -16.93
N PHE A 38 -3.61 -8.07 -17.88
CA PHE A 38 -4.22 -7.95 -19.21
C PHE A 38 -3.70 -9.03 -20.18
N PRO A 39 -4.54 -9.49 -21.11
CA PRO A 39 -4.02 -10.13 -22.31
C PRO A 39 -3.09 -9.19 -23.08
N PHE A 40 -2.12 -9.75 -23.76
CA PHE A 40 -1.08 -9.00 -24.48
C PHE A 40 -1.69 -7.93 -25.41
N ASN A 41 -1.21 -6.71 -25.33
CA ASN A 41 -1.71 -5.54 -26.10
C ASN A 41 -3.18 -5.19 -25.86
N LYS A 42 -3.79 -5.60 -24.74
CA LYS A 42 -5.16 -5.23 -24.39
C LYS A 42 -5.20 -4.18 -23.27
N THR A 43 -6.29 -3.43 -23.25
CA THR A 43 -6.52 -2.36 -22.29
C THR A 43 -7.86 -2.49 -21.58
N THR A 44 -8.71 -3.43 -22.01
CA THR A 44 -10.07 -3.62 -21.48
C THR A 44 -10.05 -4.64 -20.35
N PHE A 45 -10.60 -4.27 -19.22
CA PHE A 45 -10.79 -5.17 -18.09
C PHE A 45 -11.73 -6.32 -18.42
N SER A 46 -11.37 -7.51 -17.99
CA SER A 46 -12.31 -8.63 -17.89
C SER A 46 -13.34 -8.37 -16.77
N ASN A 47 -14.39 -9.16 -16.70
CA ASN A 47 -15.32 -9.08 -15.57
C ASN A 47 -14.64 -9.49 -14.25
N ALA A 48 -13.73 -10.47 -14.29
CA ALA A 48 -12.97 -10.88 -13.12
C ALA A 48 -12.10 -9.73 -12.58
N ASP A 49 -11.39 -9.00 -13.46
CA ASP A 49 -10.58 -7.84 -13.06
C ASP A 49 -11.43 -6.74 -12.41
N ARG A 50 -12.61 -6.47 -12.99
CA ARG A 50 -13.55 -5.49 -12.42
C ARG A 50 -14.00 -5.90 -11.02
N VAL A 51 -14.31 -7.16 -10.81
CA VAL A 51 -14.69 -7.70 -9.49
C VAL A 51 -13.52 -7.57 -8.51
N THR A 52 -12.30 -7.90 -8.93
CA THR A 52 -11.10 -7.77 -8.10
C THR A 52 -10.91 -6.33 -7.63
N ILE A 53 -10.94 -5.35 -8.54
CA ILE A 53 -10.80 -3.92 -8.18
C ILE A 53 -11.97 -3.47 -7.29
N ALA A 54 -13.21 -3.88 -7.62
CA ALA A 54 -14.38 -3.50 -6.84
C ALA A 54 -14.34 -4.03 -5.42
N ASN A 55 -13.93 -5.30 -5.22
CA ASN A 55 -13.80 -5.89 -3.88
C ASN A 55 -12.78 -5.13 -3.03
N SER A 56 -11.59 -4.85 -3.55
CA SER A 56 -10.58 -4.07 -2.83
C SER A 56 -11.08 -2.66 -2.50
N ALA A 57 -11.80 -2.00 -3.41
CA ALA A 57 -12.41 -0.70 -3.16
C ALA A 57 -13.51 -0.77 -2.08
N ILE A 58 -14.30 -1.84 -2.04
CA ILE A 58 -15.35 -2.07 -1.03
C ILE A 58 -14.70 -2.28 0.34
N GLU A 59 -13.64 -3.09 0.43
CA GLU A 59 -12.92 -3.30 1.69
C GLU A 59 -12.32 -1.98 2.19
N ALA A 60 -11.66 -1.20 1.32
CA ALA A 60 -11.15 0.11 1.68
C ALA A 60 -12.24 1.07 2.19
N LYS A 61 -13.46 0.99 1.65
CA LYS A 61 -14.59 1.83 2.10
C LYS A 61 -15.14 1.47 3.48
N LYS A 62 -14.77 0.35 4.05
CA LYS A 62 -15.10 -0.01 5.44
C LYS A 62 -14.24 0.74 6.46
N TRP A 63 -13.15 1.38 6.04
CA TRP A 63 -12.31 2.15 6.95
C TRP A 63 -13.06 3.35 7.53
N PRO A 64 -13.12 3.47 8.86
CA PRO A 64 -13.89 4.52 9.52
C PRO A 64 -13.22 5.90 9.39
N ASP A 65 -14.01 6.91 9.17
CA ASP A 65 -13.65 8.33 9.33
C ASP A 65 -12.44 8.81 8.50
N VAL A 66 -12.15 8.13 7.39
CA VAL A 66 -11.05 8.50 6.48
C VAL A 66 -11.51 8.61 5.03
N LYS A 67 -10.82 9.43 4.25
CA LYS A 67 -10.91 9.38 2.79
C LYS A 67 -9.96 8.31 2.26
N ILE A 68 -10.25 7.80 1.06
CA ILE A 68 -9.45 6.78 0.39
C ILE A 68 -8.62 7.46 -0.69
N LYS A 69 -7.33 7.20 -0.68
CA LYS A 69 -6.42 7.46 -1.78
C LYS A 69 -6.26 6.20 -2.60
N ALA A 70 -6.34 6.29 -3.92
CA ALA A 70 -6.02 5.22 -4.85
C ALA A 70 -4.74 5.58 -5.62
N ILE A 71 -3.75 4.71 -5.57
CA ILE A 71 -2.53 4.79 -6.40
C ILE A 71 -2.68 3.74 -7.49
N VAL A 72 -2.67 4.19 -8.74
CA VAL A 72 -2.80 3.35 -9.93
C VAL A 72 -1.41 3.23 -10.58
N ILE A 73 -0.78 2.08 -10.44
CA ILE A 73 0.41 1.76 -11.24
C ILE A 73 -0.11 1.18 -12.55
N ALA A 74 -0.03 1.96 -13.63
CA ALA A 74 -0.47 1.54 -14.95
C ALA A 74 0.74 1.26 -15.84
N GLY A 75 0.91 -0.01 -16.18
CA GLY A 75 2.09 -0.47 -16.88
C GLY A 75 1.83 -1.14 -18.22
N ALA A 76 2.90 -1.23 -18.99
CA ALA A 76 2.96 -2.08 -20.17
C ALA A 76 4.26 -2.90 -20.13
N TYR A 77 4.18 -4.14 -20.60
CA TYR A 77 5.33 -5.02 -20.68
C TYR A 77 6.20 -4.65 -21.88
N ILE A 78 7.50 -4.70 -21.71
CA ILE A 78 8.49 -4.21 -22.72
C ILE A 78 8.31 -4.83 -24.10
N HIS A 79 7.72 -6.01 -24.21
CA HIS A 79 7.45 -6.69 -25.49
C HIS A 79 6.03 -6.44 -26.03
N GLU A 80 5.24 -5.58 -25.40
CA GLU A 80 3.95 -5.13 -25.95
C GLU A 80 4.17 -4.04 -27.01
N LYS A 81 3.17 -3.83 -27.87
CA LYS A 81 3.19 -2.79 -28.90
C LYS A 81 2.70 -1.46 -28.33
N ASP A 82 3.24 -0.35 -28.86
CA ASP A 82 2.78 0.99 -28.51
C ASP A 82 2.71 1.23 -26.98
N ILE A 83 3.79 0.90 -26.26
CA ILE A 83 3.90 0.86 -24.80
C ILE A 83 3.29 2.11 -24.14
N GLU A 84 3.60 3.32 -24.64
CA GLU A 84 3.09 4.56 -24.04
C GLU A 84 1.57 4.66 -24.16
N LYS A 85 1.03 4.33 -25.36
CA LYS A 85 -0.44 4.31 -25.55
C LYS A 85 -1.14 3.28 -24.69
N LEU A 86 -0.51 2.11 -24.47
CA LEU A 86 -1.07 1.08 -23.60
C LEU A 86 -1.13 1.55 -22.15
N LYS A 87 -0.04 2.17 -21.65
CA LYS A 87 0.01 2.72 -20.30
C LYS A 87 -1.08 3.78 -20.10
N ASP A 88 -1.21 4.71 -21.06
CA ASP A 88 -2.22 5.76 -21.02
C ASP A 88 -3.63 5.19 -21.00
N ALA A 89 -3.95 4.30 -21.93
CA ALA A 89 -5.29 3.71 -22.00
C ALA A 89 -5.63 2.85 -20.78
N ARG A 90 -4.66 2.10 -20.23
CA ARG A 90 -4.84 1.33 -18.99
C ARG A 90 -5.07 2.25 -17.80
N ALA A 91 -4.32 3.35 -17.69
CA ALA A 91 -4.51 4.36 -16.66
C ALA A 91 -5.91 4.99 -16.74
N GLU A 92 -6.31 5.48 -17.91
CA GLU A 92 -7.61 6.13 -18.11
C GLU A 92 -8.78 5.19 -17.81
N ASN A 93 -8.72 3.94 -18.29
CA ASN A 93 -9.75 2.94 -17.99
C ASN A 93 -9.84 2.66 -16.49
N THR A 94 -8.71 2.60 -15.80
CA THR A 94 -8.66 2.38 -14.35
C THR A 94 -9.25 3.57 -13.60
N ILE A 95 -8.83 4.80 -13.92
CA ILE A 95 -9.35 6.03 -13.32
C ILE A 95 -10.87 6.10 -13.51
N SER A 96 -11.34 5.87 -14.76
CA SER A 96 -12.76 5.89 -15.08
C SER A 96 -13.54 4.88 -14.24
N TYR A 97 -12.99 3.69 -14.03
CA TYR A 97 -13.65 2.66 -13.24
C TYR A 97 -13.64 2.99 -11.74
N LEU A 98 -12.52 3.46 -11.18
CA LEU A 98 -12.43 3.90 -9.79
C LEU A 98 -13.41 5.03 -9.46
N ARG A 99 -13.59 5.97 -10.37
CA ARG A 99 -14.59 7.04 -10.22
C ARG A 99 -16.01 6.48 -10.17
N LYS A 100 -16.36 5.49 -11.00
CA LYS A 100 -17.67 4.79 -10.93
C LYS A 100 -17.83 4.03 -9.62
N LEU A 101 -16.75 3.55 -9.02
CA LEU A 101 -16.75 2.96 -7.68
C LEU A 101 -16.82 4.01 -6.58
N GLY A 102 -16.88 5.32 -6.89
CA GLY A 102 -17.03 6.42 -5.94
C GLY A 102 -15.71 6.87 -5.28
N ILE A 103 -14.57 6.59 -5.90
CA ILE A 103 -13.30 7.21 -5.48
C ILE A 103 -13.23 8.61 -6.11
N SER A 104 -13.01 9.63 -5.28
CA SER A 104 -12.90 11.02 -5.72
C SER A 104 -11.69 11.22 -6.64
N ALA A 105 -11.87 11.99 -7.71
CA ALA A 105 -10.84 12.19 -8.72
C ALA A 105 -9.54 12.79 -8.14
N GLU A 106 -9.66 13.71 -7.18
CA GLU A 106 -8.53 14.34 -6.48
C GLU A 106 -7.72 13.37 -5.61
N ASN A 107 -8.26 12.19 -5.34
CA ASN A 107 -7.61 11.15 -4.53
C ASN A 107 -7.05 10.00 -5.40
N ILE A 108 -7.09 10.11 -6.73
CA ILE A 108 -6.54 9.11 -7.64
C ILE A 108 -5.21 9.62 -8.20
N PHE A 109 -4.15 8.89 -7.93
CA PHE A 109 -2.78 9.18 -8.39
C PHE A 109 -2.34 8.09 -9.36
N VAL A 110 -1.63 8.47 -10.43
CA VAL A 110 -1.18 7.53 -11.45
C VAL A 110 0.34 7.53 -11.53
N ASP A 111 0.90 6.34 -11.52
CA ASP A 111 2.30 6.07 -11.84
C ASP A 111 2.35 5.15 -13.09
N LYS A 112 3.00 5.61 -14.17
CA LYS A 112 3.12 4.84 -15.40
C LYS A 112 4.45 4.13 -15.43
N LYS A 113 4.43 2.80 -15.62
CA LYS A 113 5.65 1.97 -15.62
C LYS A 113 5.81 1.13 -16.88
N THR A 114 7.03 0.92 -17.31
CA THR A 114 7.37 -0.14 -18.24
C THR A 114 7.89 -1.32 -17.45
N PHE A 115 7.25 -2.47 -17.59
CA PHE A 115 7.65 -3.71 -16.94
C PHE A 115 8.65 -4.46 -17.82
N THR A 116 9.73 -4.91 -17.21
CA THR A 116 10.81 -5.67 -17.84
C THR A 116 10.67 -7.17 -17.55
N ASP A 117 11.49 -7.99 -18.19
CA ASP A 117 11.53 -9.44 -17.99
C ASP A 117 11.85 -9.82 -16.53
N GLU A 118 12.56 -8.96 -15.80
CA GLU A 118 12.90 -9.18 -14.40
C GLU A 118 11.70 -9.05 -13.47
N MET A 119 10.64 -8.35 -13.93
CA MET A 119 9.39 -8.15 -13.18
C MET A 119 8.34 -9.21 -13.47
N VAL A 120 8.65 -10.18 -14.33
CA VAL A 120 7.73 -11.27 -14.69
C VAL A 120 7.79 -12.36 -13.62
N GLU A 121 6.64 -12.67 -13.04
CA GLU A 121 6.52 -13.78 -12.11
C GLU A 121 6.49 -15.10 -12.87
N LYS A 122 7.42 -15.99 -12.57
CA LYS A 122 7.43 -17.37 -13.10
C LYS A 122 6.73 -18.29 -12.11
N ARG A 123 5.66 -18.93 -12.55
CA ARG A 123 4.93 -19.90 -11.75
C ARG A 123 5.59 -21.28 -11.82
N PRO A 124 5.34 -22.17 -10.83
CA PRO A 124 5.91 -23.52 -10.82
C PRO A 124 5.51 -24.38 -12.04
N ASP A 125 4.38 -24.10 -12.67
CA ASP A 125 3.89 -24.76 -13.89
C ASP A 125 4.56 -24.26 -15.18
N GLY A 126 5.53 -23.33 -15.07
CA GLY A 126 6.21 -22.70 -16.20
C GLY A 126 5.46 -21.54 -16.86
N THR A 127 4.24 -21.24 -16.41
CA THR A 127 3.54 -20.05 -16.92
C THR A 127 4.15 -18.78 -16.36
N VAL A 128 4.05 -17.68 -17.12
CA VAL A 128 4.52 -16.38 -16.73
C VAL A 128 3.34 -15.45 -16.48
N SER A 129 3.47 -14.60 -15.48
CA SER A 129 2.45 -13.64 -15.08
C SER A 129 3.08 -12.27 -14.88
N ILE A 130 2.38 -11.24 -15.31
CA ILE A 130 2.75 -9.86 -15.06
C ILE A 130 1.47 -9.05 -14.81
N HIS A 131 1.43 -8.32 -13.71
CA HIS A 131 0.30 -7.47 -13.39
C HIS A 131 0.54 -6.07 -13.98
N GLN A 132 -0.05 -5.82 -15.16
CA GLN A 132 0.15 -4.55 -15.85
C GLN A 132 -0.60 -3.38 -15.19
N VAL A 133 -1.61 -3.65 -14.36
CA VAL A 133 -2.23 -2.63 -13.52
C VAL A 133 -2.26 -3.14 -12.07
N ILE A 134 -1.79 -2.29 -11.19
CA ILE A 134 -1.89 -2.48 -9.74
C ILE A 134 -2.64 -1.28 -9.18
N VAL A 135 -3.66 -1.51 -8.38
CA VAL A 135 -4.39 -0.46 -7.68
C VAL A 135 -4.18 -0.65 -6.19
N GLU A 136 -3.51 0.31 -5.58
CA GLU A 136 -3.32 0.35 -4.13
C GLU A 136 -4.26 1.37 -3.52
N PHE A 137 -5.08 0.94 -2.56
CA PHE A 137 -5.91 1.81 -1.75
C PHE A 137 -5.25 2.04 -0.41
N THR A 138 -5.15 3.30 0.00
CA THR A 138 -4.59 3.70 1.29
C THR A 138 -5.47 4.74 1.97
N PRO A 139 -5.59 4.74 3.31
CA PRO A 139 -6.36 5.76 4.00
C PRO A 139 -5.65 7.12 3.98
N ILE A 140 -6.45 8.20 3.90
CA ILE A 140 -5.98 9.56 4.10
C ILE A 140 -6.38 9.99 5.50
N CYS A 141 -5.42 10.04 6.42
CA CYS A 141 -5.64 10.42 7.81
C CYS A 141 -5.22 11.87 8.07
N LYS A 142 -5.85 12.51 9.04
CA LYS A 142 -5.35 13.76 9.62
C LYS A 142 -4.19 13.41 10.58
N GLY A 143 -2.97 13.72 10.19
CA GLY A 143 -1.77 13.29 10.91
C GLY A 143 -1.40 11.84 10.62
N SER A 144 -1.33 10.99 11.65
CA SER A 144 -0.95 9.59 11.52
C SER A 144 -2.17 8.67 11.43
N CYS A 145 -2.07 7.61 10.62
CA CYS A 145 -3.05 6.52 10.58
C CYS A 145 -2.82 5.45 11.67
N ALA A 146 -1.88 5.65 12.59
CA ALA A 146 -1.50 4.65 13.59
C ALA A 146 -2.68 4.19 14.47
N TRP A 147 -3.66 5.05 14.71
CA TRP A 147 -4.86 4.71 15.48
C TRP A 147 -5.69 3.59 14.83
N MET A 148 -5.66 3.47 13.50
CA MET A 148 -6.39 2.43 12.78
C MET A 148 -5.86 1.03 13.07
N CYS A 149 -4.59 0.90 13.49
CA CYS A 149 -4.00 -0.40 13.86
C CYS A 149 -4.69 -1.06 15.05
N ASN A 150 -5.35 -0.28 15.89
CA ASN A 150 -6.05 -0.74 17.10
C ASN A 150 -7.57 -0.55 17.00
N ASP A 151 -8.10 -0.06 15.87
CA ASP A 151 -9.54 0.06 15.67
C ASP A 151 -10.13 -1.32 15.32
N PRO A 152 -11.10 -1.83 16.07
CA PRO A 152 -11.68 -3.16 15.83
C PRO A 152 -12.44 -3.28 14.50
N ARG A 153 -12.76 -2.16 13.87
CA ARG A 153 -13.43 -2.11 12.56
C ARG A 153 -12.46 -2.25 11.38
N VAL A 154 -11.14 -2.22 11.65
CA VAL A 154 -10.10 -2.25 10.62
C VAL A 154 -9.30 -3.54 10.73
N THR A 155 -9.15 -4.23 9.60
CA THR A 155 -8.24 -5.38 9.48
C THR A 155 -6.95 -4.91 8.82
N PRO A 156 -5.84 -4.81 9.55
CA PRO A 156 -4.56 -4.46 8.95
C PRO A 156 -4.07 -5.53 7.98
N ARG A 157 -3.47 -5.12 6.86
CA ARG A 157 -2.81 -6.04 5.90
C ARG A 157 -1.59 -6.73 6.53
N SER A 158 -0.87 -6.00 7.37
CA SER A 158 0.19 -6.56 8.22
C SER A 158 0.19 -5.89 9.58
N LYS A 159 0.57 -6.65 10.62
CA LYS A 159 0.74 -6.15 11.98
C LYS A 159 2.05 -6.70 12.52
N ALA A 160 2.91 -5.83 13.05
CA ALA A 160 4.12 -6.28 13.73
C ALA A 160 3.70 -7.09 14.96
N ILE A 161 4.20 -8.32 15.07
CA ILE A 161 4.05 -9.18 16.25
C ILE A 161 5.30 -8.91 17.08
N ASN A 162 5.12 -8.29 18.25
CA ASN A 162 6.16 -8.13 19.26
C ASN A 162 6.18 -9.35 20.16
#